data_c5742e04ace39e18900257ed30fd7caf
#
_entry.id   c5742e04ace39e18900257ed30fd7caf
#
_cell.length_a   1.000
_cell.length_b   1.000
_cell.length_c   1.000
_cell.angle_alpha   90.00
_cell.angle_beta   90.00
_cell.angle_gamma   90.00
#
_symmetry.space_group_name_H-M   'P 1'
#
loop_
_entity.id
_entity.type
_entity.pdbx_description
1 polymer ?
#
loop_
_entity_poly.entity_id
_entity_poly.type
_entity_poly.pdbx_seq_one_letter_code
_entity_poly.pdbx_strand_id
1 'polypeptide(L)'
;MIDRRTLLGGAAGIAAGMGLSGCGRAGRGSVTSFEDAPATWVTVRVGVPQAIDPLLVSDRAGLQVLHALFCPLTRIEDGRAVGNAARSFEVSEDARTVTFHLVEGATFHTGGVVTASAFKRAWERIVKPLDQDERSGKDKRDEDAEEFAHSRWAELLSAVEGYEALHEGRASELVGLRCPDDNTLVVTLSRPFAGFAEVASHPALGPVPASADQDPEAFAAQPVGNGPFALREPWDGKAGLALARFDTCAYGVASLEGVQFVIAGETVSGYHQFQAGNLDICDVPVDQLEDAVETAGASANAFDMYPGERLVHGAEPGLTYLVCNTRVSPFDRAEFRRAVSCAIDRETLCRKALNYSAEPAWSLVAPTVGEMPAWEACTFDAERAVELVEALRSEAVDAAETGTDPAMGSAEADGSVGAVGSATAPEGSENSAVAESAAEPLELEFTLLRRKGGVQGHIADQVTADLKDAGVTVKTEALDASDL
;
A
#
# COMPACT_ATOMS: atom_id res chain seq x y z
N MET A 1 13.60 -15.81 -25.22
CA MET A 1 12.65 -16.92 -25.17
C MET A 1 13.30 -18.02 -24.35
N ILE A 2 13.05 -18.07 -23.05
CA ILE A 2 13.60 -19.10 -22.16
C ILE A 2 12.58 -20.23 -22.11
N ASP A 3 12.97 -21.41 -22.61
CA ASP A 3 12.15 -22.60 -22.59
C ASP A 3 12.07 -23.15 -21.15
N ARG A 4 10.88 -23.42 -20.65
CA ARG A 4 10.61 -24.02 -19.33
C ARG A 4 11.47 -25.27 -19.05
N ARG A 5 11.89 -26.00 -20.07
CA ARG A 5 12.76 -27.17 -19.93
C ARG A 5 14.20 -26.84 -19.54
N THR A 6 14.64 -25.61 -19.78
CA THR A 6 15.98 -25.15 -19.40
C THR A 6 16.02 -24.72 -17.94
N LEU A 7 14.89 -24.34 -17.35
CA LEU A 7 14.76 -24.02 -15.92
C LEU A 7 14.64 -25.27 -15.02
N LEU A 8 14.20 -26.41 -15.58
CA LEU A 8 13.94 -27.65 -14.81
C LEU A 8 15.03 -28.73 -14.93
N GLY A 9 16.15 -28.45 -15.57
CA GLY A 9 17.22 -29.40 -15.89
C GLY A 9 18.18 -29.73 -14.77
N GLY A 10 17.75 -29.89 -13.52
CA GLY A 10 18.68 -30.17 -12.42
C GLY A 10 18.11 -30.88 -11.22
N ALA A 11 17.27 -31.91 -11.36
CA ALA A 11 17.03 -32.88 -10.29
C ALA A 11 16.24 -34.09 -10.83
N ALA A 12 16.94 -35.08 -11.34
CA ALA A 12 16.36 -36.41 -11.56
C ALA A 12 16.99 -37.39 -10.56
N GLY A 13 16.18 -37.94 -9.67
CA GLY A 13 16.63 -38.99 -8.77
C GLY A 13 15.53 -39.47 -7.80
N ILE A 14 14.83 -40.52 -8.22
CA ILE A 14 14.20 -41.58 -7.42
C ILE A 14 12.97 -41.24 -6.56
N ALA A 15 11.80 -41.68 -6.98
CA ALA A 15 10.78 -42.20 -6.07
C ALA A 15 9.95 -43.29 -6.77
N ALA A 16 10.07 -44.52 -6.27
CA ALA A 16 9.22 -45.65 -6.62
C ALA A 16 7.97 -45.66 -5.71
N GLY A 17 6.82 -45.78 -6.35
CA GLY A 17 5.61 -46.47 -6.03
C GLY A 17 5.00 -46.44 -4.62
N MET A 18 3.73 -46.07 -4.58
CA MET A 18 2.62 -46.92 -4.09
C MET A 18 1.28 -46.24 -4.43
N GLY A 19 0.49 -46.96 -5.22
CA GLY A 19 -0.87 -46.54 -5.57
C GLY A 19 -1.83 -46.79 -4.41
N LEU A 20 -2.80 -45.92 -4.29
CA LEU A 20 -4.09 -46.19 -3.65
C LEU A 20 -5.20 -45.55 -4.47
N SER A 21 -5.95 -46.41 -5.13
CA SER A 21 -7.18 -46.08 -5.82
C SER A 21 -8.25 -45.62 -4.84
N GLY A 22 -8.81 -44.46 -5.05
CA GLY A 22 -10.01 -43.96 -4.36
C GLY A 22 -10.94 -43.30 -5.36
N CYS A 23 -11.97 -44.01 -5.81
CA CYS A 23 -13.10 -43.47 -6.56
C CYS A 23 -13.87 -42.44 -5.75
N GLY A 24 -14.20 -41.31 -6.35
CA GLY A 24 -15.22 -40.47 -5.73
C GLY A 24 -15.42 -39.10 -6.32
N ARG A 25 -16.39 -38.97 -7.21
CA ARG A 25 -17.28 -37.84 -7.41
C ARG A 25 -16.69 -36.58 -8.08
N ALA A 26 -17.10 -36.43 -9.33
CA ALA A 26 -16.99 -35.20 -10.10
C ALA A 26 -17.71 -34.04 -9.38
N GLY A 27 -16.93 -33.17 -8.75
CA GLY A 27 -17.32 -31.85 -8.29
C GLY A 27 -16.62 -30.82 -9.15
N ARG A 28 -17.32 -29.78 -9.57
CA ARG A 28 -16.80 -28.63 -10.33
C ARG A 28 -15.48 -28.18 -9.72
N GLY A 29 -14.37 -28.43 -10.41
CA GLY A 29 -13.03 -28.19 -9.88
C GLY A 29 -12.68 -26.71 -9.94
N SER A 30 -12.63 -26.11 -8.78
CA SER A 30 -11.70 -25.02 -8.53
C SER A 30 -10.30 -25.56 -8.83
N VAL A 31 -9.53 -24.90 -9.69
CA VAL A 31 -8.14 -25.24 -9.99
C VAL A 31 -7.35 -24.96 -8.71
N THR A 32 -7.21 -25.97 -7.87
CA THR A 32 -6.51 -25.89 -6.58
C THR A 32 -5.21 -26.70 -6.58
N SER A 33 -4.87 -27.37 -7.67
CA SER A 33 -3.66 -28.18 -7.79
C SER A 33 -2.70 -27.59 -8.83
N PHE A 34 -1.45 -27.47 -8.45
CA PHE A 34 -0.32 -26.98 -9.27
C PHE A 34 -0.03 -27.87 -10.49
N GLU A 35 -0.52 -29.10 -10.50
CA GLU A 35 -0.31 -30.09 -11.57
C GLU A 35 -1.11 -29.76 -12.85
N ASP A 36 -2.09 -28.86 -12.77
CA ASP A 36 -3.05 -28.61 -13.85
C ASP A 36 -2.74 -27.34 -14.68
N ALA A 37 -1.70 -26.54 -14.34
CA ALA A 37 -1.33 -25.38 -15.14
C ALA A 37 -0.67 -25.81 -16.47
N PRO A 38 -1.16 -25.35 -17.64
CA PRO A 38 -0.50 -25.62 -18.92
C PRO A 38 0.95 -25.14 -18.95
N ALA A 39 1.81 -25.79 -19.72
CA ALA A 39 3.25 -25.46 -19.79
C ALA A 39 3.55 -24.01 -20.27
N THR A 40 2.56 -23.33 -20.84
CA THR A 40 2.60 -21.93 -21.33
C THR A 40 2.04 -20.93 -20.31
N TRP A 41 1.66 -21.40 -19.13
CA TRP A 41 1.21 -20.58 -18.01
C TRP A 41 2.33 -20.40 -17.01
N VAL A 42 2.27 -19.30 -16.26
CA VAL A 42 3.15 -19.04 -15.14
C VAL A 42 2.34 -19.05 -13.84
N THR A 43 2.89 -19.66 -12.79
CA THR A 43 2.32 -19.68 -11.46
C THR A 43 3.04 -18.65 -10.58
N VAL A 44 2.28 -17.70 -10.03
CA VAL A 44 2.82 -16.59 -9.24
C VAL A 44 2.21 -16.59 -7.85
N ARG A 45 3.06 -16.53 -6.82
CA ARG A 45 2.57 -16.31 -5.47
C ARG A 45 1.96 -14.92 -5.34
N VAL A 46 0.82 -14.82 -4.68
CA VAL A 46 0.21 -13.56 -4.28
C VAL A 46 -0.25 -13.66 -2.82
N GLY A 47 -0.23 -12.54 -2.09
CA GLY A 47 -0.89 -12.46 -0.78
C GLY A 47 -2.40 -12.69 -0.91
N VAL A 48 -3.14 -12.50 0.17
CA VAL A 48 -4.61 -12.55 0.13
C VAL A 48 -5.12 -11.19 -0.33
N PRO A 49 -5.63 -11.02 -1.57
CA PRO A 49 -6.22 -9.76 -2.01
C PRO A 49 -7.48 -9.47 -1.19
N GLN A 50 -7.68 -8.23 -0.77
CA GLN A 50 -8.95 -7.80 -0.16
C GLN A 50 -10.01 -7.57 -1.23
N ALA A 51 -9.60 -7.02 -2.38
CA ALA A 51 -10.44 -6.81 -3.55
C ALA A 51 -9.60 -6.85 -4.82
N ILE A 52 -10.26 -7.05 -5.96
CA ILE A 52 -9.68 -6.96 -7.31
C ILE A 52 -10.41 -5.96 -8.22
N ASP A 53 -11.38 -5.21 -7.69
CA ASP A 53 -11.99 -4.03 -8.35
C ASP A 53 -11.06 -2.81 -8.15
N PRO A 54 -10.73 -2.03 -9.20
CA PRO A 54 -9.98 -0.78 -9.07
C PRO A 54 -10.50 0.19 -8.03
N LEU A 55 -11.82 0.22 -7.80
CA LEU A 55 -12.45 1.06 -6.78
C LEU A 55 -12.11 0.61 -5.35
N LEU A 56 -12.14 -0.70 -5.11
CA LEU A 56 -12.12 -1.29 -3.77
C LEU A 56 -10.75 -1.83 -3.36
N VAL A 57 -9.81 -1.98 -4.32
CA VAL A 57 -8.47 -2.48 -4.04
C VAL A 57 -7.75 -1.56 -3.06
N SER A 58 -7.16 -2.12 -2.01
CA SER A 58 -6.46 -1.35 -0.98
C SER A 58 -5.10 -1.94 -0.61
N ASP A 59 -4.75 -3.11 -1.14
CA ASP A 59 -3.57 -3.87 -0.77
C ASP A 59 -2.69 -4.24 -1.97
N ARG A 60 -1.42 -4.61 -1.70
CA ARG A 60 -0.43 -4.98 -2.72
C ARG A 60 -0.87 -6.20 -3.54
N ALA A 61 -1.54 -7.16 -2.91
CA ALA A 61 -1.95 -8.39 -3.58
C ALA A 61 -3.01 -8.11 -4.65
N GLY A 62 -4.00 -7.29 -4.32
CA GLY A 62 -4.99 -6.82 -5.28
C GLY A 62 -4.38 -6.01 -6.41
N LEU A 63 -3.44 -5.10 -6.10
CA LEU A 63 -2.72 -4.32 -7.12
C LEU A 63 -1.92 -5.21 -8.08
N GLN A 64 -1.29 -6.30 -7.61
CA GLN A 64 -0.61 -7.26 -8.49
C GLN A 64 -1.57 -7.88 -9.51
N VAL A 65 -2.79 -8.20 -9.08
CA VAL A 65 -3.84 -8.72 -9.99
C VAL A 65 -4.28 -7.64 -10.98
N LEU A 66 -4.47 -6.39 -10.50
CA LEU A 66 -4.86 -5.28 -11.38
C LEU A 66 -3.84 -4.99 -12.48
N HIS A 67 -2.53 -5.12 -12.21
CA HIS A 67 -1.50 -4.97 -13.23
C HIS A 67 -1.64 -5.95 -14.41
N ALA A 68 -2.22 -7.12 -14.18
CA ALA A 68 -2.49 -8.08 -15.25
C ALA A 68 -3.82 -7.79 -15.97
N LEU A 69 -4.81 -7.23 -15.26
CA LEU A 69 -6.16 -7.00 -15.79
C LEU A 69 -6.34 -5.65 -16.48
N PHE A 70 -5.58 -4.63 -16.08
CA PHE A 70 -5.78 -3.25 -16.55
C PHE A 70 -4.50 -2.64 -17.11
N CYS A 71 -4.67 -1.86 -18.18
CA CYS A 71 -3.67 -0.95 -18.73
C CYS A 71 -4.12 0.48 -18.44
N PRO A 72 -3.48 1.19 -17.49
CA PRO A 72 -3.72 2.62 -17.27
C PRO A 72 -3.18 3.46 -18.43
N LEU A 73 -3.40 4.78 -18.40
CA LEU A 73 -3.01 5.69 -19.50
C LEU A 73 -1.51 5.65 -19.81
N THR A 74 -0.69 5.59 -18.78
CA THR A 74 0.78 5.55 -18.88
C THR A 74 1.34 4.35 -18.13
N ARG A 75 2.61 4.07 -18.30
CA ARG A 75 3.41 3.16 -17.47
C ARG A 75 4.74 3.80 -17.15
N ILE A 76 5.42 3.32 -16.12
CA ILE A 76 6.75 3.80 -15.78
C ILE A 76 7.80 2.96 -16.48
N GLU A 77 8.72 3.63 -17.17
CA GLU A 77 9.90 3.05 -17.80
C GLU A 77 11.10 3.93 -17.45
N ASP A 78 12.16 3.35 -16.88
CA ASP A 78 13.34 4.08 -16.42
C ASP A 78 13.02 5.30 -15.52
N GLY A 79 12.04 5.14 -14.64
CA GLY A 79 11.60 6.18 -13.69
C GLY A 79 10.78 7.32 -14.32
N ARG A 80 10.31 7.18 -15.55
CA ARG A 80 9.52 8.19 -16.26
C ARG A 80 8.23 7.61 -16.83
N ALA A 81 7.22 8.44 -16.91
CA ALA A 81 5.98 8.07 -17.57
C ALA A 81 6.21 7.94 -19.08
N VAL A 82 5.78 6.82 -19.65
CA VAL A 82 5.65 6.59 -21.09
C VAL A 82 4.23 6.18 -21.42
N GLY A 83 3.84 6.28 -22.70
CA GLY A 83 2.50 5.87 -23.12
C GLY A 83 2.24 4.37 -22.86
N ASN A 84 0.98 4.04 -22.51
CA ASN A 84 0.47 2.69 -22.36
C ASN A 84 -0.90 2.60 -23.07
N ALA A 85 -2.03 2.75 -22.38
CA ALA A 85 -3.32 2.89 -23.03
C ALA A 85 -3.44 4.22 -23.81
N ALA A 86 -2.72 5.26 -23.40
CA ALA A 86 -2.45 6.41 -24.25
C ALA A 86 -1.20 6.14 -25.12
N ARG A 87 -1.33 6.29 -26.45
CA ARG A 87 -0.19 6.22 -27.37
C ARG A 87 0.81 7.37 -27.17
N SER A 88 0.31 8.51 -26.69
CA SER A 88 1.09 9.71 -26.40
C SER A 88 0.34 10.60 -25.41
N PHE A 89 1.06 11.48 -24.73
CA PHE A 89 0.50 12.54 -23.92
C PHE A 89 1.33 13.82 -24.03
N GLU A 90 0.71 14.96 -23.74
CA GLU A 90 1.31 16.28 -23.77
C GLU A 90 0.99 17.01 -22.47
N VAL A 91 2.00 17.67 -21.90
CA VAL A 91 1.86 18.52 -20.71
C VAL A 91 2.00 19.97 -21.15
N SER A 92 1.05 20.83 -20.77
CA SER A 92 1.12 22.27 -21.08
C SER A 92 2.31 22.94 -20.39
N GLU A 93 2.79 24.07 -20.93
CA GLU A 93 3.93 24.82 -20.38
C GLU A 93 3.74 25.25 -18.93
N ASP A 94 2.50 25.53 -18.52
CA ASP A 94 2.14 25.89 -17.15
C ASP A 94 1.90 24.67 -16.24
N ALA A 95 2.09 23.47 -16.77
CA ALA A 95 1.87 22.19 -16.10
C ALA A 95 0.46 22.05 -15.45
N ARG A 96 -0.56 22.71 -16.02
CA ARG A 96 -1.96 22.65 -15.55
C ARG A 96 -2.87 21.85 -16.44
N THR A 97 -2.42 21.45 -17.62
CA THR A 97 -3.22 20.64 -18.54
C THR A 97 -2.39 19.47 -19.04
N VAL A 98 -2.95 18.27 -18.95
CA VAL A 98 -2.37 17.07 -19.56
C VAL A 98 -3.37 16.51 -20.55
N THR A 99 -2.96 16.34 -21.81
CA THR A 99 -3.78 15.75 -22.86
C THR A 99 -3.26 14.37 -23.20
N PHE A 100 -4.10 13.35 -23.06
CA PHE A 100 -3.79 11.97 -23.41
C PHE A 100 -4.49 11.58 -24.70
N HIS A 101 -3.75 10.99 -25.64
CA HIS A 101 -4.26 10.45 -26.89
C HIS A 101 -4.26 8.92 -26.83
N LEU A 102 -5.44 8.31 -26.81
CA LEU A 102 -5.59 6.87 -26.63
C LEU A 102 -5.16 6.08 -27.86
N VAL A 103 -4.81 4.83 -27.65
CA VAL A 103 -4.66 3.83 -28.73
C VAL A 103 -6.04 3.54 -29.32
N GLU A 104 -6.17 3.79 -30.62
CA GLU A 104 -7.44 3.61 -31.36
C GLU A 104 -7.82 2.11 -31.48
N GLY A 105 -9.09 1.82 -31.36
CA GLY A 105 -9.62 0.47 -31.52
C GLY A 105 -9.32 -0.49 -30.38
N ALA A 106 -8.75 0.01 -29.27
CA ALA A 106 -8.57 -0.80 -28.08
C ALA A 106 -9.92 -1.26 -27.51
N THR A 107 -9.98 -2.49 -26.99
CA THR A 107 -11.22 -3.07 -26.45
C THR A 107 -11.01 -3.56 -25.03
N PHE A 108 -12.09 -3.61 -24.30
CA PHE A 108 -12.19 -4.37 -23.05
C PHE A 108 -12.18 -5.88 -23.34
N HIS A 109 -11.95 -6.69 -22.33
CA HIS A 109 -11.99 -8.16 -22.41
C HIS A 109 -13.31 -8.70 -22.97
N THR A 110 -14.41 -7.96 -22.85
CA THR A 110 -15.73 -8.30 -23.38
C THR A 110 -15.98 -7.78 -24.80
N GLY A 111 -14.99 -7.14 -25.44
CA GLY A 111 -15.08 -6.62 -26.80
C GLY A 111 -15.64 -5.20 -26.92
N GLY A 112 -16.13 -4.58 -25.84
CA GLY A 112 -16.53 -3.16 -25.85
C GLY A 112 -15.32 -2.25 -26.08
N VAL A 113 -15.51 -1.15 -26.82
CA VAL A 113 -14.43 -0.20 -27.13
C VAL A 113 -13.99 0.57 -25.88
N VAL A 114 -12.68 0.71 -25.68
CA VAL A 114 -12.10 1.56 -24.64
C VAL A 114 -12.04 2.99 -25.17
N THR A 115 -12.73 3.91 -24.48
CA THR A 115 -12.79 5.33 -24.86
C THR A 115 -12.30 6.23 -23.72
N ALA A 116 -12.04 7.49 -24.03
CA ALA A 116 -11.68 8.50 -23.02
C ALA A 116 -12.73 8.60 -21.89
N SER A 117 -14.02 8.43 -22.24
CA SER A 117 -15.10 8.43 -21.25
C SER A 117 -15.05 7.23 -20.29
N ALA A 118 -14.41 6.12 -20.65
CA ALA A 118 -14.21 4.99 -19.75
C ALA A 118 -13.17 5.30 -18.66
N PHE A 119 -12.12 6.05 -18.98
CA PHE A 119 -11.17 6.59 -18.00
C PHE A 119 -11.82 7.65 -17.12
N LYS A 120 -12.55 8.61 -17.71
CA LYS A 120 -13.31 9.61 -16.93
C LYS A 120 -14.22 8.91 -15.92
N ARG A 121 -14.98 7.91 -16.33
CA ARG A 121 -15.86 7.11 -15.46
C ARG A 121 -15.09 6.44 -14.32
N ALA A 122 -13.98 5.78 -14.63
CA ALA A 122 -13.15 5.09 -13.64
C ALA A 122 -12.66 6.07 -12.57
N TRP A 123 -12.15 7.23 -12.97
CA TRP A 123 -11.60 8.22 -12.08
C TRP A 123 -12.67 8.92 -11.23
N GLU A 124 -13.83 9.24 -11.83
CA GLU A 124 -14.96 9.78 -11.09
C GLU A 124 -15.51 8.79 -10.06
N ARG A 125 -15.53 7.49 -10.41
CA ARG A 125 -15.94 6.42 -9.51
C ARG A 125 -15.03 6.31 -8.28
N ILE A 126 -13.71 6.47 -8.47
CA ILE A 126 -12.71 6.44 -7.40
C ILE A 126 -12.84 7.65 -6.45
N VAL A 127 -13.14 8.83 -6.98
CA VAL A 127 -13.22 10.07 -6.19
C VAL A 127 -14.55 10.21 -5.45
N LYS A 128 -15.64 9.68 -5.99
CA LYS A 128 -16.95 9.75 -5.34
C LYS A 128 -16.95 9.06 -3.98
N PRO A 129 -17.76 9.55 -3.02
CA PRO A 129 -18.03 8.81 -1.79
C PRO A 129 -18.58 7.41 -2.11
N LEU A 130 -18.11 6.40 -1.40
CA LEU A 130 -18.65 5.05 -1.50
C LEU A 130 -20.05 4.98 -0.91
N ASP A 131 -20.97 4.31 -1.58
CA ASP A 131 -22.29 4.02 -1.05
C ASP A 131 -22.20 3.08 0.17
N GLN A 132 -23.23 3.13 1.05
CA GLN A 132 -23.24 2.28 2.26
C GLN A 132 -23.17 0.77 1.94
N ASP A 133 -23.72 0.35 0.80
CA ASP A 133 -23.66 -1.04 0.34
C ASP A 133 -22.25 -1.42 -0.14
N GLU A 134 -21.51 -0.49 -0.73
CA GLU A 134 -20.10 -0.68 -1.15
C GLU A 134 -19.14 -0.72 0.04
N ARG A 135 -19.49 -0.02 1.14
CA ARG A 135 -18.76 -0.05 2.42
C ARG A 135 -18.92 -1.38 3.16
N SER A 136 -20.05 -2.08 2.97
CA SER A 136 -20.45 -3.22 3.78
C SER A 136 -19.93 -4.57 3.27
N GLY A 137 -18.83 -4.61 2.53
CA GLY A 137 -18.24 -5.87 2.06
C GLY A 137 -17.89 -6.89 3.16
N LYS A 138 -17.93 -6.53 4.45
CA LYS A 138 -17.79 -7.46 5.59
C LYS A 138 -18.39 -6.87 6.88
N ASP A 139 -19.18 -7.70 7.56
CA ASP A 139 -19.65 -7.62 8.94
C ASP A 139 -20.22 -6.30 9.47
N LYS A 140 -21.54 -6.28 9.63
CA LYS A 140 -22.37 -5.25 10.27
C LYS A 140 -22.09 -5.01 11.76
N ARG A 141 -20.85 -5.10 12.24
CA ARG A 141 -20.53 -5.02 13.67
C ARG A 141 -19.77 -3.78 14.12
N ASP A 142 -19.26 -2.95 13.23
CA ASP A 142 -18.55 -1.73 13.62
C ASP A 142 -19.35 -0.50 13.21
N GLU A 143 -20.13 0.02 14.17
CA GLU A 143 -20.81 1.32 14.07
C GLU A 143 -19.81 2.51 14.03
N ASP A 144 -18.51 2.24 14.23
CA ASP A 144 -17.44 3.25 14.24
C ASP A 144 -16.65 3.34 12.91
N ALA A 145 -17.01 2.57 11.88
CA ALA A 145 -16.32 2.58 10.58
C ALA A 145 -16.70 3.78 9.70
N GLU A 146 -16.43 5.00 10.15
CA GLU A 146 -16.33 6.17 9.26
C GLU A 146 -15.06 6.11 8.35
N GLU A 147 -14.23 5.08 8.49
CA GLU A 147 -12.85 5.08 8.04
C GLU A 147 -12.65 4.88 6.53
N PHE A 148 -13.64 4.44 5.76
CA PHE A 148 -13.51 4.30 4.30
C PHE A 148 -14.71 4.87 3.56
N ALA A 149 -14.95 6.17 3.71
CA ALA A 149 -15.96 6.85 2.92
C ALA A 149 -15.60 6.93 1.42
N HIS A 150 -14.37 6.60 1.03
CA HIS A 150 -13.83 6.76 -0.31
C HIS A 150 -12.88 5.61 -0.68
N SER A 151 -12.59 5.47 -1.97
CA SER A 151 -11.48 4.63 -2.42
C SER A 151 -10.15 5.10 -1.82
N ARG A 152 -9.30 4.17 -1.44
CA ARG A 152 -7.92 4.45 -0.98
C ARG A 152 -7.11 5.30 -1.98
N TRP A 153 -7.46 5.26 -3.26
CA TRP A 153 -6.73 5.90 -4.35
C TRP A 153 -7.33 7.24 -4.78
N ALA A 154 -8.38 7.72 -4.10
CA ALA A 154 -9.02 8.99 -4.42
C ALA A 154 -8.03 10.16 -4.44
N GLU A 155 -7.12 10.21 -3.46
CA GLU A 155 -6.10 11.26 -3.30
C GLU A 155 -5.12 11.36 -4.49
N LEU A 156 -4.93 10.31 -5.29
CA LEU A 156 -4.13 10.38 -6.51
C LEU A 156 -4.66 11.41 -7.50
N LEU A 157 -5.96 11.70 -7.43
CA LEU A 157 -6.66 12.64 -8.30
C LEU A 157 -6.90 14.02 -7.65
N SER A 158 -6.33 14.27 -6.45
CA SER A 158 -6.54 15.52 -5.70
C SER A 158 -6.10 16.79 -6.42
N ALA A 159 -5.18 16.67 -7.37
CA ALA A 159 -4.78 17.79 -8.22
C ALA A 159 -5.76 18.09 -9.38
N VAL A 160 -6.72 17.22 -9.68
CA VAL A 160 -7.68 17.42 -10.77
C VAL A 160 -8.70 18.48 -10.37
N GLU A 161 -9.01 19.41 -11.28
CA GLU A 161 -9.99 20.47 -11.03
C GLU A 161 -11.37 19.87 -10.73
N GLY A 162 -11.99 20.32 -9.62
CA GLY A 162 -13.28 19.82 -9.15
C GLY A 162 -13.20 18.62 -8.21
N TYR A 163 -11.98 18.15 -7.86
CA TYR A 163 -11.79 17.03 -6.95
C TYR A 163 -12.55 17.19 -5.62
N GLU A 164 -12.32 18.27 -4.87
CA GLU A 164 -12.94 18.54 -3.58
C GLU A 164 -14.48 18.48 -3.65
N ALA A 165 -15.06 19.08 -4.70
CA ALA A 165 -16.50 19.12 -4.85
C ALA A 165 -17.11 17.74 -5.11
N LEU A 166 -16.43 16.89 -5.88
CA LEU A 166 -16.86 15.52 -6.15
C LEU A 166 -16.61 14.61 -4.94
N HIS A 167 -15.44 14.74 -4.31
CA HIS A 167 -15.05 13.96 -3.13
C HIS A 167 -16.00 14.18 -1.94
N GLU A 168 -16.44 15.40 -1.72
CA GLU A 168 -17.44 15.70 -0.69
C GLU A 168 -18.90 15.44 -1.13
N GLY A 169 -19.13 14.88 -2.29
CA GLY A 169 -20.46 14.59 -2.83
C GLY A 169 -21.28 15.85 -3.23
N ARG A 170 -20.63 17.03 -3.34
CA ARG A 170 -21.26 18.29 -3.75
C ARG A 170 -21.38 18.45 -5.28
N ALA A 171 -20.67 17.63 -6.03
CA ALA A 171 -20.72 17.56 -7.49
C ALA A 171 -20.99 16.13 -7.95
N SER A 172 -21.38 15.95 -9.20
CA SER A 172 -21.58 14.63 -9.83
C SER A 172 -20.46 14.21 -10.77
N GLU A 173 -19.58 15.16 -11.15
CA GLU A 173 -18.51 14.98 -12.13
C GLU A 173 -17.23 15.72 -11.73
N LEU A 174 -16.09 15.24 -12.22
CA LEU A 174 -14.82 15.97 -12.21
C LEU A 174 -14.78 16.95 -13.38
N VAL A 175 -15.03 18.23 -13.12
CA VAL A 175 -15.06 19.29 -14.17
C VAL A 175 -13.73 19.42 -14.93
N GLY A 176 -12.61 19.03 -14.29
CA GLY A 176 -11.30 19.00 -14.92
C GLY A 176 -11.12 17.89 -15.96
N LEU A 177 -12.05 16.92 -16.07
CA LEU A 177 -11.96 15.84 -17.05
C LEU A 177 -12.87 16.11 -18.25
N ARG A 178 -12.28 16.24 -19.44
CA ARG A 178 -13.01 16.44 -20.67
C ARG A 178 -12.61 15.40 -21.71
N CYS A 179 -13.60 14.90 -22.43
CA CYS A 179 -13.44 13.95 -23.54
C CYS A 179 -13.93 14.63 -24.82
N PRO A 180 -13.09 15.40 -25.56
CA PRO A 180 -13.49 16.08 -26.77
C PRO A 180 -13.95 15.12 -27.87
N ASP A 181 -13.41 13.91 -27.86
CA ASP A 181 -13.74 12.78 -28.71
C ASP A 181 -13.47 11.46 -27.95
N ASP A 182 -13.72 10.32 -28.59
CA ASP A 182 -13.58 9.00 -27.98
C ASP A 182 -12.13 8.63 -27.62
N ASN A 183 -11.15 9.26 -28.26
CA ASN A 183 -9.73 8.89 -28.12
C ASN A 183 -8.89 9.98 -27.42
N THR A 184 -9.52 11.09 -26.98
CA THR A 184 -8.81 12.19 -26.34
C THR A 184 -9.35 12.45 -24.95
N LEU A 185 -8.50 12.31 -23.92
CA LEU A 185 -8.79 12.73 -22.55
C LEU A 185 -7.95 13.96 -22.21
N VAL A 186 -8.62 15.06 -21.87
CA VAL A 186 -7.99 16.28 -21.39
C VAL A 186 -8.21 16.40 -19.89
N VAL A 187 -7.12 16.53 -19.14
CA VAL A 187 -7.11 16.67 -17.69
C VAL A 187 -6.65 18.08 -17.34
N THR A 188 -7.50 18.85 -16.68
CA THR A 188 -7.18 20.17 -16.13
C THR A 188 -6.90 20.05 -14.65
N LEU A 189 -5.79 20.62 -14.18
CA LEU A 189 -5.33 20.57 -12.81
C LEU A 189 -5.58 21.88 -12.08
N SER A 190 -5.97 21.83 -10.83
CA SER A 190 -6.21 22.97 -9.94
C SER A 190 -4.90 23.73 -9.60
N ARG A 191 -3.77 23.07 -9.74
CA ARG A 191 -2.41 23.59 -9.49
C ARG A 191 -1.44 23.03 -10.53
N PRO A 192 -0.29 23.70 -10.81
CA PRO A 192 0.76 23.13 -11.65
C PRO A 192 1.28 21.81 -11.06
N PHE A 193 1.29 20.75 -11.88
CA PHE A 193 1.80 19.45 -11.47
C PHE A 193 2.31 18.68 -12.69
N ALA A 194 3.59 18.82 -13.00
CA ALA A 194 4.22 18.17 -14.15
C ALA A 194 4.25 16.62 -14.03
N GLY A 195 4.25 16.09 -12.82
CA GLY A 195 4.27 14.64 -12.52
C GLY A 195 2.91 13.94 -12.64
N PHE A 196 1.87 14.57 -13.20
CA PHE A 196 0.56 13.94 -13.29
C PHE A 196 0.53 12.74 -14.26
N ALA A 197 1.42 12.72 -15.26
CA ALA A 197 1.53 11.58 -16.15
C ALA A 197 2.05 10.32 -15.42
N GLU A 198 2.89 10.48 -14.41
CA GLU A 198 3.35 9.41 -13.52
C GLU A 198 2.20 8.89 -12.65
N VAL A 199 1.35 9.77 -12.12
CA VAL A 199 0.13 9.37 -11.38
C VAL A 199 -0.80 8.54 -12.26
N ALA A 200 -0.97 8.90 -13.53
CA ALA A 200 -1.82 8.20 -14.47
C ALA A 200 -1.33 6.78 -14.84
N SER A 201 -0.17 6.34 -14.31
CA SER A 201 0.35 4.97 -14.44
C SER A 201 -0.16 4.00 -13.37
N HIS A 202 -0.85 4.50 -12.35
CA HIS A 202 -1.31 3.65 -11.27
C HIS A 202 -2.40 2.66 -11.76
N PRO A 203 -2.30 1.35 -11.45
CA PRO A 203 -3.20 0.33 -12.01
C PRO A 203 -4.68 0.53 -11.63
N ALA A 204 -4.96 1.10 -10.47
CA ALA A 204 -6.33 1.44 -10.07
C ALA A 204 -6.96 2.54 -10.95
N LEU A 205 -6.16 3.31 -11.69
CA LEU A 205 -6.63 4.35 -12.62
C LEU A 205 -6.88 3.79 -14.05
N GLY A 206 -6.92 2.47 -14.22
CA GLY A 206 -7.34 1.83 -15.46
C GLY A 206 -8.80 2.13 -15.81
N PRO A 207 -9.19 2.00 -17.10
CA PRO A 207 -10.55 2.30 -17.55
C PRO A 207 -11.54 1.23 -17.09
N VAL A 208 -12.77 1.63 -16.82
CA VAL A 208 -13.86 0.67 -16.52
C VAL A 208 -15.01 0.82 -17.51
N PRO A 209 -15.66 -0.30 -17.92
CA PRO A 209 -16.84 -0.26 -18.78
C PRO A 209 -18.07 0.26 -18.00
N ALA A 210 -19.12 0.65 -18.71
CA ALA A 210 -20.35 1.11 -18.08
C ALA A 210 -21.06 0.04 -17.22
N SER A 211 -20.77 -1.23 -17.46
CA SER A 211 -21.28 -2.33 -16.64
C SER A 211 -20.79 -2.29 -15.20
N ALA A 212 -19.66 -1.63 -14.92
CA ALA A 212 -19.16 -1.47 -13.55
C ALA A 212 -20.10 -0.65 -12.65
N ASP A 213 -20.86 0.30 -13.23
CA ASP A 213 -21.86 1.08 -12.53
C ASP A 213 -23.24 0.40 -12.52
N GLN A 214 -23.52 -0.47 -13.51
CA GLN A 214 -24.80 -1.15 -13.65
C GLN A 214 -24.96 -2.34 -12.71
N ASP A 215 -23.87 -3.06 -12.46
CA ASP A 215 -23.80 -4.21 -11.58
C ASP A 215 -22.42 -4.22 -10.86
N PRO A 216 -22.27 -3.38 -9.82
CA PRO A 216 -21.00 -3.25 -9.09
C PRO A 216 -20.55 -4.57 -8.43
N GLU A 217 -21.51 -5.37 -7.92
CA GLU A 217 -21.20 -6.64 -7.26
C GLU A 217 -20.63 -7.66 -8.25
N ALA A 218 -21.28 -7.83 -9.41
CA ALA A 218 -20.76 -8.71 -10.45
C ALA A 218 -19.42 -8.21 -10.99
N PHE A 219 -19.23 -6.88 -11.14
CA PHE A 219 -17.98 -6.30 -11.56
C PHE A 219 -16.88 -6.50 -10.53
N ALA A 220 -17.14 -6.34 -9.23
CA ALA A 220 -16.16 -6.58 -8.17
C ALA A 220 -15.68 -8.04 -8.12
N ALA A 221 -16.58 -9.00 -8.41
CA ALA A 221 -16.24 -10.42 -8.49
C ALA A 221 -15.48 -10.78 -9.78
N GLN A 222 -15.78 -10.12 -10.90
CA GLN A 222 -15.15 -10.37 -12.20
C GLN A 222 -14.89 -9.05 -12.94
N PRO A 223 -13.86 -8.30 -12.56
CA PRO A 223 -13.52 -7.05 -13.21
C PRO A 223 -13.21 -7.26 -14.72
N VAL A 224 -13.82 -6.43 -15.53
CA VAL A 224 -13.60 -6.38 -16.98
C VAL A 224 -12.62 -5.26 -17.27
N GLY A 225 -11.37 -5.61 -17.52
CA GLY A 225 -10.29 -4.68 -17.83
C GLY A 225 -9.99 -4.61 -19.33
N ASN A 226 -8.90 -3.91 -19.64
CA ASN A 226 -8.33 -3.73 -20.97
C ASN A 226 -6.89 -4.27 -21.08
N GLY A 227 -6.41 -4.93 -20.04
CA GLY A 227 -5.03 -5.40 -19.92
C GLY A 227 -4.73 -6.68 -20.70
N PRO A 228 -3.48 -7.17 -20.61
CA PRO A 228 -3.01 -8.32 -21.41
C PRO A 228 -3.62 -9.66 -20.99
N PHE A 229 -4.24 -9.73 -19.82
CA PHE A 229 -4.90 -10.94 -19.33
C PHE A 229 -6.31 -10.63 -18.83
N ALA A 230 -7.20 -11.61 -18.98
CA ALA A 230 -8.59 -11.55 -18.53
C ALA A 230 -8.88 -12.64 -17.51
N LEU A 231 -9.67 -12.35 -16.48
CA LEU A 231 -10.10 -13.31 -15.48
C LEU A 231 -11.01 -14.37 -16.13
N ARG A 232 -10.70 -15.66 -15.90
CA ARG A 232 -11.45 -16.76 -16.53
C ARG A 232 -12.81 -16.99 -15.89
N GLU A 233 -12.89 -16.82 -14.57
CA GLU A 233 -14.09 -17.08 -13.77
C GLU A 233 -14.21 -16.01 -12.70
N PRO A 234 -15.43 -15.70 -12.21
CA PRO A 234 -15.60 -14.80 -11.07
C PRO A 234 -14.79 -15.28 -9.87
N TRP A 235 -14.12 -14.35 -9.19
CA TRP A 235 -13.35 -14.66 -8.00
C TRP A 235 -14.27 -14.73 -6.77
N ASP A 236 -14.11 -15.77 -5.97
CA ASP A 236 -14.89 -16.04 -4.77
C ASP A 236 -14.33 -15.36 -3.49
N GLY A 237 -13.26 -14.57 -3.64
CA GLY A 237 -12.57 -13.92 -2.53
C GLY A 237 -11.61 -14.83 -1.74
N LYS A 238 -11.42 -16.11 -2.13
CA LYS A 238 -10.65 -17.09 -1.35
C LYS A 238 -9.70 -17.94 -2.20
N ALA A 239 -10.17 -18.42 -3.35
CA ALA A 239 -9.37 -19.26 -4.22
C ALA A 239 -8.34 -18.43 -5.00
N GLY A 240 -7.31 -19.10 -5.54
CA GLY A 240 -6.38 -18.49 -6.49
C GLY A 240 -7.11 -18.01 -7.75
N LEU A 241 -6.48 -17.09 -8.49
CA LEU A 241 -7.06 -16.49 -9.68
C LEU A 241 -6.36 -17.02 -10.94
N ALA A 242 -7.14 -17.50 -11.91
CA ALA A 242 -6.65 -17.90 -13.20
C ALA A 242 -7.00 -16.82 -14.26
N LEU A 243 -5.99 -16.25 -14.88
CA LEU A 243 -6.12 -15.24 -15.91
C LEU A 243 -5.62 -15.80 -17.24
N ALA A 244 -6.47 -15.77 -18.28
CA ALA A 244 -6.09 -16.15 -19.62
C ALA A 244 -5.62 -14.94 -20.42
N ARG A 245 -4.70 -15.19 -21.38
CA ARG A 245 -4.23 -14.16 -22.30
C ARG A 245 -5.40 -13.53 -23.08
N PHE A 246 -5.38 -12.24 -23.20
CA PHE A 246 -6.28 -11.50 -24.08
C PHE A 246 -5.63 -11.33 -25.46
N ASP A 247 -5.99 -12.20 -26.40
CA ASP A 247 -5.32 -12.32 -27.70
C ASP A 247 -5.48 -11.07 -28.60
N THR A 248 -6.43 -10.19 -28.29
CA THR A 248 -6.67 -8.94 -29.04
C THR A 248 -6.25 -7.70 -28.25
N CYS A 249 -5.38 -7.83 -27.26
CA CYS A 249 -4.88 -6.72 -26.48
C CYS A 249 -4.14 -5.70 -27.38
N ALA A 250 -4.67 -4.49 -27.49
CA ALA A 250 -4.14 -3.44 -28.35
C ALA A 250 -2.79 -2.87 -27.86
N TYR A 251 -2.44 -3.10 -26.62
CA TYR A 251 -1.20 -2.60 -25.98
C TYR A 251 -0.04 -3.59 -26.04
N GLY A 252 -0.25 -4.74 -26.65
CA GLY A 252 0.70 -5.82 -26.82
C GLY A 252 0.13 -7.14 -26.30
N VAL A 253 0.18 -8.16 -27.16
CA VAL A 253 -0.25 -9.50 -26.81
C VAL A 253 0.83 -10.17 -25.96
N ALA A 254 0.47 -10.67 -24.79
CA ALA A 254 1.38 -11.38 -23.92
C ALA A 254 1.92 -12.65 -24.58
N SER A 255 3.19 -12.99 -24.33
CA SER A 255 3.79 -14.23 -24.82
C SER A 255 3.31 -15.48 -24.06
N LEU A 256 2.92 -15.30 -22.78
CA LEU A 256 2.31 -16.37 -21.97
C LEU A 256 0.84 -16.53 -22.32
N GLU A 257 0.33 -17.75 -22.26
CA GLU A 257 -1.10 -18.04 -22.46
C GLU A 257 -1.96 -17.77 -21.23
N GLY A 258 -1.34 -17.64 -20.06
CA GLY A 258 -2.04 -17.29 -18.83
C GLY A 258 -1.14 -17.14 -17.62
N VAL A 259 -1.74 -16.61 -16.58
CA VAL A 259 -1.15 -16.42 -15.26
C VAL A 259 -2.07 -17.07 -14.22
N GLN A 260 -1.50 -17.91 -13.37
CA GLN A 260 -2.18 -18.46 -12.21
C GLN A 260 -1.63 -17.76 -10.95
N PHE A 261 -2.42 -16.90 -10.36
CA PHE A 261 -2.11 -16.35 -9.02
C PHE A 261 -2.49 -17.37 -7.94
N VAL A 262 -1.52 -17.78 -7.17
CA VAL A 262 -1.68 -18.73 -6.07
C VAL A 262 -1.66 -17.97 -4.77
N ILE A 263 -2.77 -17.98 -4.05
CA ILE A 263 -2.89 -17.28 -2.78
C ILE A 263 -2.12 -18.04 -1.69
N ALA A 264 -1.07 -17.41 -1.17
CA ALA A 264 -0.34 -17.86 0.01
C ALA A 264 -0.13 -16.66 0.94
N GLY A 265 -0.84 -16.64 2.06
CA GLY A 265 -0.83 -15.52 3.01
C GLY A 265 0.56 -15.25 3.57
N GLU A 266 1.29 -16.31 3.95
CA GLU A 266 2.65 -16.20 4.48
C GLU A 266 3.69 -16.32 3.35
N THR A 267 4.67 -15.40 3.32
CA THR A 267 5.78 -15.43 2.34
C THR A 267 6.57 -16.72 2.45
N VAL A 268 6.84 -17.20 3.66
CA VAL A 268 7.56 -18.46 3.92
C VAL A 268 6.84 -19.65 3.30
N SER A 269 5.51 -19.72 3.42
CA SER A 269 4.70 -20.79 2.82
C SER A 269 4.81 -20.78 1.28
N GLY A 270 4.75 -19.59 0.68
CA GLY A 270 4.93 -19.43 -0.77
C GLY A 270 6.34 -19.83 -1.22
N TYR A 271 7.36 -19.46 -0.47
CA TYR A 271 8.75 -19.79 -0.78
C TYR A 271 9.03 -21.31 -0.71
N HIS A 272 8.46 -22.01 0.29
CA HIS A 272 8.53 -23.48 0.35
C HIS A 272 7.86 -24.13 -0.86
N GLN A 273 6.72 -23.58 -1.33
CA GLN A 273 6.06 -24.08 -2.54
C GLN A 273 6.91 -23.84 -3.79
N PHE A 274 7.60 -22.71 -3.89
CA PHE A 274 8.56 -22.43 -4.95
C PHE A 274 9.73 -23.43 -4.92
N GLN A 275 10.33 -23.68 -3.75
CA GLN A 275 11.40 -24.66 -3.59
C GLN A 275 10.94 -26.08 -3.95
N ALA A 276 9.69 -26.41 -3.70
CA ALA A 276 9.09 -27.69 -4.10
C ALA A 276 8.74 -27.77 -5.61
N GLY A 277 8.91 -26.68 -6.37
CA GLY A 277 8.61 -26.61 -7.80
C GLY A 277 7.13 -26.40 -8.12
N ASN A 278 6.33 -26.00 -7.15
CA ASN A 278 4.89 -25.73 -7.29
C ASN A 278 4.58 -24.29 -7.74
N LEU A 279 5.56 -23.39 -7.65
CA LEU A 279 5.47 -22.00 -8.08
C LEU A 279 6.64 -21.67 -9.01
N ASP A 280 6.39 -20.83 -10.00
CA ASP A 280 7.41 -20.30 -10.90
C ASP A 280 7.99 -18.97 -10.35
N ILE A 281 7.18 -18.18 -9.65
CA ILE A 281 7.56 -16.87 -9.09
C ILE A 281 7.00 -16.73 -7.67
N CYS A 282 7.85 -16.29 -6.74
CA CYS A 282 7.45 -15.97 -5.37
C CYS A 282 8.35 -14.89 -4.77
N ASP A 283 7.90 -14.30 -3.66
CA ASP A 283 8.75 -13.46 -2.81
C ASP A 283 9.69 -14.34 -1.97
N VAL A 284 10.87 -13.83 -1.67
CA VAL A 284 11.84 -14.47 -0.78
C VAL A 284 11.63 -13.94 0.66
N PRO A 285 11.54 -14.82 1.67
CA PRO A 285 11.52 -14.38 3.06
C PRO A 285 12.82 -13.66 3.43
N VAL A 286 12.72 -12.62 4.27
CA VAL A 286 13.88 -11.79 4.65
C VAL A 286 15.00 -12.59 5.31
N ASP A 287 14.64 -13.56 6.13
CA ASP A 287 15.57 -14.46 6.82
C ASP A 287 16.26 -15.46 5.89
N GLN A 288 15.77 -15.63 4.66
CA GLN A 288 16.35 -16.52 3.65
C GLN A 288 16.96 -15.76 2.46
N LEU A 289 17.01 -14.43 2.53
CA LEU A 289 17.50 -13.62 1.41
C LEU A 289 18.98 -13.89 1.09
N GLU A 290 19.82 -14.02 2.10
CA GLU A 290 21.26 -14.26 1.94
C GLU A 290 21.51 -15.60 1.22
N ASP A 291 20.88 -16.68 1.69
CA ASP A 291 20.95 -17.99 1.07
C ASP A 291 20.42 -17.98 -0.38
N ALA A 292 19.35 -17.23 -0.61
CA ALA A 292 18.75 -17.08 -1.94
C ALA A 292 19.68 -16.34 -2.90
N VAL A 293 20.36 -15.29 -2.46
CA VAL A 293 21.38 -14.55 -3.25
C VAL A 293 22.52 -15.49 -3.65
N GLU A 294 23.05 -16.29 -2.71
CA GLU A 294 24.15 -17.22 -2.98
C GLU A 294 23.74 -18.34 -3.95
N THR A 295 22.51 -18.87 -3.82
CA THR A 295 22.09 -20.08 -4.54
C THR A 295 21.38 -19.80 -5.86
N ALA A 296 20.67 -18.65 -5.97
CA ALA A 296 19.84 -18.35 -7.12
C ALA A 296 20.52 -17.46 -8.17
N GLY A 297 21.60 -16.78 -7.83
CA GLY A 297 22.20 -15.74 -8.65
C GLY A 297 21.32 -14.50 -8.70
N ALA A 298 21.81 -13.39 -8.15
CA ALA A 298 21.06 -12.14 -8.07
C ALA A 298 21.31 -11.26 -9.29
N SER A 299 20.25 -10.60 -9.78
CA SER A 299 20.32 -9.56 -10.79
C SER A 299 21.17 -8.38 -10.30
N ALA A 300 22.00 -7.83 -11.18
CA ALA A 300 22.88 -6.72 -10.86
C ALA A 300 22.15 -5.37 -10.73
N ASN A 301 20.97 -5.21 -11.32
CA ASN A 301 20.25 -3.93 -11.40
C ASN A 301 18.82 -3.96 -10.85
N ALA A 302 18.42 -5.03 -10.20
CA ALA A 302 17.08 -5.21 -9.62
C ALA A 302 15.90 -5.28 -10.62
N PHE A 303 16.14 -5.21 -11.92
CA PHE A 303 15.10 -5.19 -12.95
C PHE A 303 15.30 -6.26 -14.01
N ASP A 304 16.50 -6.41 -14.53
CA ASP A 304 16.82 -7.35 -15.60
C ASP A 304 17.37 -8.66 -15.05
N MET A 305 16.94 -9.78 -15.60
CA MET A 305 17.48 -11.11 -15.30
C MET A 305 18.23 -11.67 -16.50
N TYR A 306 19.47 -12.04 -16.28
CA TYR A 306 20.30 -12.70 -17.27
C TYR A 306 20.35 -14.23 -17.05
N PRO A 307 20.78 -15.01 -18.06
CA PRO A 307 20.91 -16.44 -17.88
C PRO A 307 21.79 -16.82 -16.67
N GLY A 308 21.23 -17.58 -15.74
CA GLY A 308 21.86 -17.95 -14.48
C GLY A 308 21.40 -17.14 -13.26
N GLU A 309 20.76 -16.00 -13.48
CA GLU A 309 20.15 -15.19 -12.43
C GLU A 309 18.67 -15.59 -12.28
N ARG A 310 18.22 -15.80 -11.05
CA ARG A 310 16.84 -16.16 -10.73
C ARG A 310 16.26 -15.35 -9.60
N LEU A 311 17.04 -14.44 -9.02
CA LEU A 311 16.63 -13.53 -7.97
C LEU A 311 16.74 -12.09 -8.45
N VAL A 312 15.63 -11.35 -8.34
CA VAL A 312 15.61 -9.91 -8.50
C VAL A 312 15.41 -9.29 -7.12
N HIS A 313 16.31 -8.44 -6.70
CA HIS A 313 16.14 -7.65 -5.48
C HIS A 313 16.63 -6.22 -5.69
N GLY A 314 16.01 -5.28 -5.01
CA GLY A 314 16.36 -3.86 -5.09
C GLY A 314 15.49 -3.03 -4.19
N ALA A 315 15.85 -1.74 -4.04
CA ALA A 315 15.10 -0.81 -3.22
C ALA A 315 13.81 -0.39 -3.93
N GLU A 316 12.68 -0.51 -3.23
CA GLU A 316 11.39 0.02 -3.67
C GLU A 316 11.25 1.49 -3.20
N PRO A 317 10.50 2.35 -3.93
CA PRO A 317 10.22 3.73 -3.51
C PRO A 317 9.15 3.76 -2.41
N GLY A 318 9.36 3.01 -1.34
CA GLY A 318 8.48 2.87 -0.20
C GLY A 318 9.17 3.24 1.10
N LEU A 319 8.39 3.63 2.11
CA LEU A 319 8.87 3.91 3.46
C LEU A 319 8.06 3.12 4.49
N THR A 320 8.77 2.59 5.48
CA THR A 320 8.17 2.15 6.73
C THR A 320 8.42 3.23 7.79
N TYR A 321 7.36 3.72 8.41
CA TYR A 321 7.43 4.79 9.40
C TYR A 321 6.49 4.54 10.57
N LEU A 322 6.76 5.20 11.69
CA LEU A 322 5.88 5.22 12.85
C LEU A 322 4.96 6.43 12.78
N VAL A 323 3.65 6.19 12.87
CA VAL A 323 2.65 7.25 13.00
C VAL A 323 2.40 7.52 14.48
N CYS A 324 2.53 8.78 14.89
CA CYS A 324 2.27 9.20 16.24
C CYS A 324 0.91 9.90 16.33
N ASN A 325 0.01 9.41 17.19
CA ASN A 325 -1.23 10.13 17.48
C ASN A 325 -0.94 11.34 18.36
N THR A 326 -0.81 12.51 17.74
CA THR A 326 -0.46 13.77 18.42
C THR A 326 -1.59 14.36 19.27
N ARG A 327 -2.74 13.71 19.34
CA ARG A 327 -3.86 14.11 20.21
C ARG A 327 -3.86 13.38 21.56
N VAL A 328 -2.96 12.43 21.74
CA VAL A 328 -2.88 11.57 22.92
C VAL A 328 -1.50 11.68 23.55
N SER A 329 -1.46 11.89 24.87
CA SER A 329 -0.20 11.86 25.64
C SER A 329 0.44 10.45 25.56
N PRO A 330 1.77 10.38 25.49
CA PRO A 330 2.74 11.47 25.52
C PRO A 330 3.10 12.03 24.13
N PHE A 331 2.44 11.60 23.05
CA PHE A 331 2.75 12.01 21.69
C PHE A 331 2.24 13.41 21.31
N ASP A 332 1.40 14.05 22.12
CA ASP A 332 1.05 15.47 22.03
C ASP A 332 2.28 16.37 22.18
N ARG A 333 3.32 15.90 22.90
CA ARG A 333 4.56 16.64 23.14
C ARG A 333 5.60 16.39 22.04
N ALA A 334 6.10 17.48 21.44
CA ALA A 334 7.10 17.40 20.38
C ALA A 334 8.42 16.79 20.86
N GLU A 335 8.81 17.08 22.09
CA GLU A 335 10.04 16.59 22.75
C GLU A 335 10.00 15.06 22.88
N PHE A 336 8.83 14.48 23.21
CA PHE A 336 8.67 13.04 23.28
C PHE A 336 8.81 12.39 21.90
N ARG A 337 8.18 12.97 20.86
CA ARG A 337 8.34 12.47 19.49
C ARG A 337 9.80 12.52 19.01
N ARG A 338 10.54 13.57 19.41
CA ARG A 338 11.99 13.67 19.13
C ARG A 338 12.78 12.61 19.89
N ALA A 339 12.47 12.39 21.17
CA ALA A 339 13.11 11.35 21.96
C ALA A 339 12.92 9.97 21.34
N VAL A 340 11.69 9.63 20.93
CA VAL A 340 11.39 8.37 20.22
C VAL A 340 12.19 8.26 18.92
N SER A 341 12.27 9.33 18.14
CA SER A 341 13.02 9.32 16.88
C SER A 341 14.54 9.17 17.07
N CYS A 342 15.12 9.87 18.07
CA CYS A 342 16.54 9.78 18.40
C CYS A 342 16.93 8.41 18.99
N ALA A 343 15.99 7.74 19.68
CA ALA A 343 16.25 6.44 20.30
C ALA A 343 16.37 5.30 19.30
N ILE A 344 15.76 5.39 18.12
CA ILE A 344 15.70 4.30 17.13
C ILE A 344 16.98 4.25 16.30
N ASP A 345 17.77 3.19 16.48
CA ASP A 345 18.93 2.86 15.65
C ASP A 345 18.49 2.21 14.34
N ARG A 346 18.26 3.05 13.33
CA ARG A 346 17.78 2.61 12.00
C ARG A 346 18.76 1.70 11.28
N GLU A 347 20.06 1.88 11.45
CA GLU A 347 21.09 1.02 10.85
C GLU A 347 21.07 -0.38 11.47
N THR A 348 21.00 -0.45 12.80
CA THR A 348 20.88 -1.73 13.50
C THR A 348 19.55 -2.42 13.21
N LEU A 349 18.45 -1.64 13.08
CA LEU A 349 17.14 -2.16 12.69
C LEU A 349 17.21 -2.79 11.29
N CYS A 350 17.75 -2.09 10.29
CA CYS A 350 17.89 -2.62 8.93
C CYS A 350 18.76 -3.87 8.90
N ARG A 351 19.83 -3.89 9.68
CA ARG A 351 20.75 -5.04 9.75
C ARG A 351 20.13 -6.24 10.46
N LYS A 352 19.54 -6.06 11.66
CA LYS A 352 19.11 -7.16 12.52
C LYS A 352 17.69 -7.64 12.23
N ALA A 353 16.77 -6.68 12.04
CA ALA A 353 15.36 -6.99 11.86
C ALA A 353 14.99 -7.24 10.39
N LEU A 354 15.71 -6.63 9.46
CA LEU A 354 15.39 -6.65 8.03
C LEU A 354 16.49 -7.34 7.18
N ASN A 355 17.53 -7.88 7.81
CA ASN A 355 18.63 -8.57 7.12
C ASN A 355 19.10 -7.83 5.85
N TYR A 356 19.30 -6.50 5.96
CA TYR A 356 19.66 -5.59 4.86
C TYR A 356 18.68 -5.55 3.68
N SER A 357 17.44 -6.02 3.86
CA SER A 357 16.40 -5.90 2.82
C SER A 357 15.77 -4.49 2.74
N ALA A 358 16.22 -3.57 3.58
CA ALA A 358 15.86 -2.16 3.56
C ALA A 358 17.05 -1.28 3.95
N GLU A 359 16.98 -0.02 3.59
CA GLU A 359 17.96 1.01 3.92
C GLU A 359 17.39 1.99 4.96
N PRO A 360 18.24 2.57 5.85
CA PRO A 360 17.80 3.60 6.78
C PRO A 360 17.23 4.82 6.04
N ALA A 361 16.06 5.29 6.45
CA ALA A 361 15.47 6.51 5.91
C ALA A 361 15.67 7.68 6.88
N TRP A 362 16.16 8.79 6.36
CA TRP A 362 16.48 10.02 7.10
C TRP A 362 15.50 11.15 6.81
N SER A 363 14.47 10.89 6.01
CA SER A 363 13.41 11.82 5.64
C SER A 363 12.14 11.05 5.24
N LEU A 364 11.03 11.76 4.97
CA LEU A 364 9.81 11.16 4.43
C LEU A 364 9.89 10.88 2.91
N VAL A 365 11.01 11.17 2.27
CA VAL A 365 11.27 10.83 0.88
C VAL A 365 12.20 9.63 0.85
N ALA A 366 11.77 8.55 0.21
CA ALA A 366 12.61 7.37 0.05
C ALA A 366 13.88 7.72 -0.76
N PRO A 367 15.06 7.19 -0.39
CA PRO A 367 16.33 7.46 -1.10
C PRO A 367 16.27 7.15 -2.59
N THR A 368 15.47 6.18 -3.00
CA THR A 368 15.23 5.80 -4.40
C THR A 368 14.47 6.85 -5.21
N VAL A 369 13.75 7.77 -4.56
CA VAL A 369 12.98 8.84 -5.22
C VAL A 369 13.83 10.09 -5.42
N GLY A 370 14.78 10.36 -4.52
CA GLY A 370 15.66 11.51 -4.62
C GLY A 370 16.50 11.74 -3.36
N GLU A 371 17.61 12.44 -3.53
CA GLU A 371 18.46 12.84 -2.41
C GLU A 371 17.79 13.98 -1.64
N MET A 372 17.47 13.72 -0.37
CA MET A 372 16.99 14.72 0.56
C MET A 372 17.99 14.86 1.71
N PRO A 373 18.20 16.08 2.24
CA PRO A 373 18.99 16.25 3.44
C PRO A 373 18.39 15.42 4.59
N ALA A 374 19.25 14.78 5.37
CA ALA A 374 18.82 14.11 6.58
C ALA A 374 18.19 15.13 7.54
N TRP A 375 17.03 14.81 8.08
CA TRP A 375 16.42 15.62 9.14
C TRP A 375 17.13 15.34 10.46
N GLU A 376 17.53 16.39 11.15
CA GLU A 376 18.14 16.29 12.48
C GLU A 376 17.30 15.42 13.44
N ALA A 377 15.98 15.55 13.35
CA ALA A 377 15.04 14.75 14.14
C ALA A 377 15.04 13.24 13.80
N CYS A 378 15.64 12.83 12.69
CA CYS A 378 15.78 11.43 12.30
C CYS A 378 17.15 10.84 12.62
N THR A 379 18.08 11.63 13.18
CA THR A 379 19.43 11.16 13.54
C THR A 379 19.35 10.31 14.80
N PHE A 380 19.94 9.13 14.77
CA PHE A 380 20.10 8.28 15.96
C PHE A 380 21.07 8.93 16.94
N ASP A 381 20.63 9.14 18.17
CA ASP A 381 21.41 9.68 19.27
C ASP A 381 20.83 9.17 20.60
N ALA A 382 21.38 8.08 21.09
CA ALA A 382 20.88 7.41 22.29
C ALA A 382 21.03 8.28 23.55
N GLU A 383 22.14 9.06 23.66
CA GLU A 383 22.37 9.96 24.80
C GLU A 383 21.32 11.08 24.82
N ARG A 384 21.08 11.67 23.65
CA ARG A 384 20.07 12.71 23.49
C ARG A 384 18.66 12.20 23.75
N ALA A 385 18.34 10.97 23.36
CA ALA A 385 17.06 10.34 23.66
C ALA A 385 16.82 10.23 25.17
N VAL A 386 17.81 9.75 25.90
CA VAL A 386 17.76 9.65 27.40
C VAL A 386 17.59 11.03 28.02
N GLU A 387 18.39 12.02 27.60
CA GLU A 387 18.27 13.40 28.11
C GLU A 387 16.86 13.96 27.92
N LEU A 388 16.26 13.77 26.72
CA LEU A 388 14.91 14.26 26.46
C LEU A 388 13.85 13.54 27.32
N VAL A 389 13.99 12.23 27.53
CA VAL A 389 13.10 11.44 28.38
C VAL A 389 13.20 11.90 29.84
N GLU A 390 14.42 12.13 30.36
CA GLU A 390 14.64 12.61 31.72
C GLU A 390 14.10 14.03 31.93
N ALA A 391 14.29 14.92 30.95
CA ALA A 391 13.73 16.26 30.99
C ALA A 391 12.19 16.24 31.09
N LEU A 392 11.54 15.40 30.28
CA LEU A 392 10.09 15.23 30.30
C LEU A 392 9.57 14.72 31.65
N ARG A 393 10.29 13.79 32.27
CA ARG A 393 9.96 13.32 33.62
C ARG A 393 10.13 14.38 34.69
N SER A 394 11.20 15.16 34.60
CA SER A 394 11.44 16.25 35.54
C SER A 394 10.38 17.34 35.47
N GLU A 395 10.00 17.75 34.25
CA GLU A 395 8.93 18.72 34.03
C GLU A 395 7.58 18.26 34.59
N ALA A 396 7.27 16.95 34.45
CA ALA A 396 6.05 16.41 35.01
C ALA A 396 6.03 16.40 36.55
N VAL A 397 7.17 16.14 37.18
CA VAL A 397 7.30 16.23 38.65
C VAL A 397 7.13 17.68 39.12
N ASP A 398 7.81 18.64 38.47
CA ASP A 398 7.70 20.06 38.79
C ASP A 398 6.28 20.60 38.62
N ALA A 399 5.57 20.15 37.54
CA ALA A 399 4.18 20.52 37.30
C ALA A 399 3.23 19.94 38.36
N ALA A 400 3.46 18.71 38.82
CA ALA A 400 2.70 18.08 39.88
C ALA A 400 2.91 18.78 41.24
N GLU A 401 4.14 19.24 41.54
CA GLU A 401 4.44 19.98 42.75
C GLU A 401 3.88 21.43 42.75
N THR A 402 3.80 22.04 41.54
CA THR A 402 3.34 23.44 41.43
C THR A 402 1.83 23.54 41.12
N GLY A 403 1.15 22.43 40.85
CA GLY A 403 -0.28 22.39 40.49
C GLY A 403 -0.59 23.06 39.14
N THR A 404 0.41 23.20 38.28
CA THR A 404 0.29 23.75 36.93
C THR A 404 0.15 22.62 35.90
N ASP A 405 -0.85 22.73 35.01
CA ASP A 405 -1.04 21.75 33.90
C ASP A 405 0.07 21.93 32.87
N PRO A 406 0.94 20.92 32.64
CA PRO A 406 2.04 21.01 31.66
C PRO A 406 1.61 21.21 30.20
N ALA A 407 0.33 21.03 29.90
CA ALA A 407 -0.21 21.21 28.52
C ALA A 407 -0.35 22.70 28.11
N MET A 408 -0.16 23.68 29.03
CA MET A 408 -0.34 25.12 28.72
C MET A 408 0.95 25.85 28.38
N GLY A 409 2.11 25.17 28.30
CA GLY A 409 3.44 25.79 28.22
C GLY A 409 4.07 26.00 26.84
N SER A 410 3.41 25.69 25.71
CA SER A 410 4.05 25.82 24.38
C SER A 410 3.18 26.53 23.34
N ALA A 411 2.65 27.71 23.66
CA ALA A 411 2.07 28.63 22.67
C ALA A 411 2.71 30.03 22.87
N GLU A 412 3.95 30.21 22.43
CA GLU A 412 4.50 31.51 22.04
C GLU A 412 4.68 31.51 20.52
N ALA A 413 4.01 32.28 19.94
CA ALA A 413 3.77 33.59 19.40
C ALA A 413 3.70 33.52 17.86
N ASP A 414 2.54 33.68 17.33
CA ASP A 414 2.38 34.67 16.26
C ASP A 414 1.00 35.32 16.40
N GLY A 415 0.98 36.62 16.44
CA GLY A 415 -0.17 37.43 16.78
C GLY A 415 -1.11 37.65 15.60
N SER A 416 -2.38 37.63 15.88
CA SER A 416 -3.28 38.79 15.68
C SER A 416 -4.77 38.44 15.84
N VAL A 417 -5.39 39.18 16.77
CA VAL A 417 -6.71 39.81 16.77
C VAL A 417 -7.98 38.95 16.65
N GLY A 418 -8.83 39.04 17.67
CA GLY A 418 -10.25 38.82 17.57
C GLY A 418 -10.96 38.56 18.91
N ALA A 419 -11.48 39.60 19.54
CA ALA A 419 -12.14 39.62 20.83
C ALA A 419 -13.59 39.10 20.78
N VAL A 420 -14.07 38.81 22.03
CA VAL A 420 -15.44 38.94 22.60
C VAL A 420 -16.20 37.64 22.83
N GLY A 421 -16.48 37.39 24.12
CA GLY A 421 -17.54 36.49 24.56
C GLY A 421 -17.44 36.08 26.03
N SER A 422 -17.85 36.99 26.92
CA SER A 422 -18.06 36.79 28.37
C SER A 422 -19.15 35.76 28.64
N ALA A 423 -18.91 34.79 29.51
CA ALA A 423 -19.97 34.16 30.29
C ALA A 423 -19.42 33.66 31.66
N THR A 424 -20.12 34.09 32.65
CA THR A 424 -20.01 34.01 34.12
C THR A 424 -19.93 32.56 34.64
N ALA A 425 -19.09 32.41 35.68
CA ALA A 425 -19.05 31.26 36.57
C ALA A 425 -20.16 31.26 37.62
N PRO A 426 -20.53 30.11 38.16
CA PRO A 426 -21.14 30.07 39.50
C PRO A 426 -20.13 29.57 40.53
N GLU A 427 -20.10 30.30 41.63
CA GLU A 427 -19.35 30.00 42.87
C GLU A 427 -19.95 28.81 43.62
N GLY A 428 -19.06 28.10 44.32
CA GLY A 428 -19.39 27.54 45.60
C GLY A 428 -19.27 26.02 45.75
N SER A 429 -18.15 25.55 46.31
CA SER A 429 -18.20 24.76 47.56
C SER A 429 -16.78 24.34 47.96
N GLU A 430 -16.34 24.91 49.09
CA GLU A 430 -15.17 24.46 49.85
C GLU A 430 -15.40 23.03 50.35
N ASN A 431 -14.40 22.14 50.12
CA ASN A 431 -14.01 21.19 51.16
C ASN A 431 -12.57 20.76 50.96
N SER A 432 -11.74 21.20 51.89
CA SER A 432 -10.34 20.81 52.02
C SER A 432 -10.23 19.36 52.50
N ALA A 433 -9.49 18.57 51.77
CA ALA A 433 -8.72 17.45 52.29
C ALA A 433 -7.43 17.38 51.45
N VAL A 434 -6.39 18.00 51.99
CA VAL A 434 -5.01 17.85 51.51
C VAL A 434 -4.62 16.40 51.78
N ALA A 435 -4.77 15.53 50.79
CA ALA A 435 -4.03 14.28 50.77
C ALA A 435 -2.72 14.60 50.04
N GLU A 436 -1.59 14.51 50.77
CA GLU A 436 -0.26 14.38 50.17
C GLU A 436 -0.26 13.13 49.26
N SER A 437 -0.67 13.31 48.03
CA SER A 437 -0.41 12.35 46.96
C SER A 437 1.03 12.64 46.51
N ALA A 438 1.95 11.76 46.88
CA ALA A 438 3.26 11.71 46.22
C ALA A 438 2.95 11.58 44.71
N ALA A 439 3.39 12.58 43.93
CA ALA A 439 3.23 12.58 42.49
C ALA A 439 3.85 11.28 41.93
N GLU A 440 3.03 10.42 41.34
CA GLU A 440 3.55 9.25 40.67
C GLU A 440 4.42 9.75 39.51
N PRO A 441 5.61 9.14 39.31
CA PRO A 441 6.48 9.53 38.20
C PRO A 441 5.73 9.33 36.88
N LEU A 442 5.85 10.30 35.96
CA LEU A 442 5.24 10.22 34.61
C LEU A 442 5.70 8.92 33.92
N GLU A 443 4.79 7.97 33.82
CA GLU A 443 5.05 6.75 33.04
C GLU A 443 4.99 7.09 31.57
N LEU A 444 6.15 7.13 30.90
CA LEU A 444 6.25 7.24 29.45
C LEU A 444 6.04 5.87 28.84
N GLU A 445 4.77 5.50 28.72
CA GLU A 445 4.32 4.23 28.17
C GLU A 445 3.36 4.47 27.01
N PHE A 446 3.45 3.62 25.98
CA PHE A 446 2.47 3.61 24.89
C PHE A 446 2.33 2.22 24.27
N THR A 447 1.26 2.02 23.49
CA THR A 447 1.04 0.81 22.72
C THR A 447 1.42 1.03 21.26
N LEU A 448 2.33 0.20 20.76
CA LEU A 448 2.71 0.15 19.35
C LEU A 448 1.79 -0.85 18.64
N LEU A 449 0.89 -0.35 17.82
CA LEU A 449 0.04 -1.18 16.97
C LEU A 449 0.83 -1.61 15.73
N ARG A 450 0.73 -2.88 15.37
CA ARG A 450 1.38 -3.42 14.17
C ARG A 450 0.49 -4.44 13.49
N ARG A 451 0.72 -4.64 12.20
CA ARG A 451 0.06 -5.71 11.44
C ARG A 451 0.56 -7.07 11.88
N LYS A 452 -0.32 -8.08 11.94
CA LYS A 452 0.06 -9.49 12.11
C LYS A 452 0.86 -9.98 10.92
N GLY A 453 1.91 -10.79 11.21
CA GLY A 453 2.75 -11.42 10.20
C GLY A 453 3.81 -10.50 9.57
N GLY A 454 4.63 -11.09 8.71
CA GLY A 454 5.70 -10.39 8.00
C GLY A 454 6.80 -9.83 8.91
N VAL A 455 7.59 -8.92 8.36
CA VAL A 455 8.75 -8.31 9.04
C VAL A 455 8.38 -7.33 10.14
N GLN A 456 7.12 -6.91 10.23
CA GLN A 456 6.68 -5.89 11.19
C GLN A 456 6.82 -6.31 12.64
N GLY A 457 6.78 -7.63 12.91
CA GLY A 457 7.10 -8.17 14.23
C GLY A 457 8.56 -7.87 14.62
N HIS A 458 9.49 -8.17 13.75
CA HIS A 458 10.92 -7.94 13.97
C HIS A 458 11.26 -6.46 14.11
N ILE A 459 10.61 -5.59 13.31
CA ILE A 459 10.72 -4.13 13.45
C ILE A 459 10.24 -3.69 14.83
N ALA A 460 9.05 -4.12 15.25
CA ALA A 460 8.48 -3.75 16.53
C ALA A 460 9.34 -4.22 17.72
N ASP A 461 9.90 -5.42 17.64
CA ASP A 461 10.78 -5.97 18.66
C ASP A 461 12.06 -5.13 18.82
N GLN A 462 12.69 -4.73 17.69
CA GLN A 462 13.89 -3.88 17.71
C GLN A 462 13.56 -2.47 18.22
N VAL A 463 12.48 -1.85 17.73
CA VAL A 463 12.02 -0.53 18.21
C VAL A 463 11.72 -0.56 19.69
N THR A 464 11.09 -1.61 20.18
CA THR A 464 10.81 -1.79 21.63
C THR A 464 12.09 -1.89 22.45
N ALA A 465 13.10 -2.59 21.93
CA ALA A 465 14.40 -2.69 22.61
C ALA A 465 15.11 -1.33 22.67
N ASP A 466 15.19 -0.61 21.56
CA ASP A 466 15.84 0.71 21.46
C ASP A 466 15.15 1.74 22.40
N LEU A 467 13.83 1.76 22.42
CA LEU A 467 13.05 2.66 23.27
C LEU A 467 13.16 2.33 24.76
N LYS A 468 13.26 1.05 25.09
CA LYS A 468 13.50 0.61 26.47
C LYS A 468 14.86 1.10 27.00
N ASP A 469 15.88 1.08 26.17
CA ASP A 469 17.21 1.59 26.52
C ASP A 469 17.18 3.10 26.76
N ALA A 470 16.28 3.84 26.09
CA ALA A 470 16.01 5.26 26.35
C ALA A 470 15.06 5.49 27.54
N GLY A 471 14.60 4.45 28.22
CA GLY A 471 13.71 4.55 29.38
C GLY A 471 12.22 4.69 29.04
N VAL A 472 11.80 4.34 27.85
CA VAL A 472 10.38 4.37 27.41
C VAL A 472 9.82 2.95 27.42
N THR A 473 8.63 2.77 27.99
CA THR A 473 7.93 1.47 27.99
C THR A 473 7.04 1.36 26.78
N VAL A 474 7.22 0.27 26.00
CA VAL A 474 6.41 0.00 24.81
C VAL A 474 5.68 -1.33 24.98
N LYS A 475 4.36 -1.31 24.85
CA LYS A 475 3.53 -2.50 24.65
C LYS A 475 3.30 -2.70 23.17
N THR A 476 3.34 -3.93 22.69
CA THR A 476 3.09 -4.22 21.27
C THR A 476 1.78 -4.98 21.12
N GLU A 477 0.93 -4.55 20.20
CA GLU A 477 -0.31 -5.21 19.84
C GLU A 477 -0.33 -5.51 18.34
N ALA A 478 -0.64 -6.77 18.00
CA ALA A 478 -0.70 -7.21 16.62
C ALA A 478 -2.17 -7.30 16.16
N LEU A 479 -2.52 -6.50 15.17
CA LEU A 479 -3.87 -6.41 14.61
C LEU A 479 -3.94 -7.05 13.22
N ASP A 480 -5.12 -7.49 12.83
CA ASP A 480 -5.38 -7.89 11.46
C ASP A 480 -5.41 -6.64 10.55
N ALA A 481 -5.22 -6.82 9.24
CA ALA A 481 -5.12 -5.69 8.32
C ALA A 481 -6.43 -4.87 8.22
N SER A 482 -7.55 -5.44 8.66
CA SER A 482 -8.85 -4.79 8.74
C SER A 482 -9.04 -3.94 9.99
N ASP A 483 -8.17 -4.10 11.00
CA ASP A 483 -8.33 -3.50 12.33
C ASP A 483 -7.25 -2.41 12.58
N LEU A 484 -6.38 -2.17 11.59
CA LEU A 484 -5.36 -1.15 11.52
C LEU A 484 -5.83 0.02 10.64
#